data_4d981ef68a0b604aabe52ff140a415e4
#
_entry.id   4d981ef68a0b604aabe52ff140a415e4
#
_cell.length_a   1.000
_cell.length_b   1.000
_cell.length_c   1.000
_cell.angle_alpha   90.00
_cell.angle_beta   90.00
_cell.angle_gamma   90.00
#
_symmetry.space_group_name_H-M   'P 1'
#
loop_
_entity.id
_entity.type
_entity.pdbx_description
1 polymer ?
#
loop_
_entity_poly.entity_id
_entity_poly.type
_entity_poly.pdbx_seq_one_letter_code
_entity_poly.pdbx_strand_id
1 'polypeptide(L)'
;GSDVAATGYRTDAERQGAGAVFTQPQHVEGLDDAAQWWRLVRGADWRHPRGPDSSIAGRMDEPVVQVTFADAQAYAAWAGRALPDEAQWERAARGDQAGEVPPSAWAYDGEGHPTANTWQGVFPVMNARQDGYAGLAPVGCFKANVFGLYDMIGNAWEWTTGRSDRSRVVKGGSFLCAFDYCANFRPAGWQAQEADLPTSHISFRTIS
;
A
#
# COMPACT_ATOMS: atom_id res chain seq x y z
N GLY A 1 14.58 7.67 -2.50
CA GLY A 1 15.26 8.95 -2.62
C GLY A 1 16.62 8.90 -3.30
N SER A 2 17.41 7.81 -3.13
CA SER A 2 18.76 7.70 -3.71
C SER A 2 18.76 7.60 -5.25
N ASP A 3 17.80 6.92 -5.83
CA ASP A 3 17.59 6.81 -7.28
C ASP A 3 17.31 8.16 -7.94
N VAL A 4 16.39 8.96 -7.35
CA VAL A 4 16.06 10.31 -7.83
C VAL A 4 17.28 11.23 -7.77
N ALA A 5 18.04 11.19 -6.69
CA ALA A 5 19.28 11.98 -6.57
C ALA A 5 20.35 11.56 -7.59
N ALA A 6 20.46 10.27 -7.90
CA ALA A 6 21.45 9.74 -8.83
C ALA A 6 21.07 9.93 -10.31
N THR A 7 19.78 9.89 -10.64
CA THR A 7 19.30 9.84 -12.04
C THR A 7 18.59 11.11 -12.49
N GLY A 8 18.15 11.97 -11.56
CA GLY A 8 17.26 13.09 -11.85
C GLY A 8 15.84 12.64 -12.25
N TYR A 9 15.48 11.37 -11.96
CA TYR A 9 14.16 10.84 -12.29
C TYR A 9 13.05 11.67 -11.63
N ARG A 10 12.01 11.97 -12.38
CA ARG A 10 10.80 12.61 -11.88
C ARG A 10 9.65 11.60 -11.93
N THR A 11 8.99 11.40 -10.79
CA THR A 11 7.83 10.52 -10.71
C THR A 11 6.62 11.06 -11.48
N ASP A 12 5.65 10.19 -11.75
CA ASP A 12 4.40 10.62 -12.41
C ASP A 12 3.66 11.64 -11.56
N ALA A 13 3.62 11.48 -10.24
CA ALA A 13 3.04 12.47 -9.33
C ALA A 13 3.70 13.86 -9.48
N GLU A 14 5.03 13.91 -9.56
CA GLU A 14 5.78 15.16 -9.78
C GLU A 14 5.52 15.73 -11.19
N ARG A 15 5.30 14.89 -12.21
CA ARG A 15 4.97 15.34 -13.58
C ARG A 15 3.53 15.83 -13.70
N GLN A 16 2.59 15.11 -13.08
CA GLN A 16 1.16 15.45 -13.08
C GLN A 16 0.86 16.62 -12.14
N GLY A 17 1.73 16.84 -11.15
CA GLY A 17 1.58 17.90 -10.16
C GLY A 17 0.50 17.61 -9.12
N ALA A 18 0.05 16.36 -9.00
CA ALA A 18 -0.97 15.95 -8.04
C ALA A 18 -0.94 14.43 -7.80
N GLY A 19 -1.56 14.00 -6.71
CA GLY A 19 -1.80 12.59 -6.40
C GLY A 19 -3.07 12.40 -5.58
N ALA A 20 -3.63 11.19 -5.62
CA ALA A 20 -4.81 10.86 -4.85
C ALA A 20 -4.45 10.62 -3.39
N VAL A 21 -5.12 11.32 -2.49
CA VAL A 21 -4.89 11.28 -1.05
C VAL A 21 -6.16 10.85 -0.33
N PHE A 22 -6.05 9.85 0.52
CA PHE A 22 -7.10 9.48 1.44
C PHE A 22 -7.29 10.59 2.49
N THR A 23 -8.53 11.04 2.64
CA THR A 23 -8.94 12.02 3.64
C THR A 23 -10.11 11.45 4.42
N GLN A 24 -9.88 11.12 5.68
CA GLN A 24 -10.90 10.54 6.54
C GLN A 24 -12.09 11.50 6.69
N PRO A 25 -13.30 11.14 6.25
CA PRO A 25 -14.50 11.97 6.41
C PRO A 25 -15.11 11.79 7.80
N GLN A 26 -15.93 12.75 8.21
CA GLN A 26 -16.72 12.62 9.45
C GLN A 26 -17.99 11.78 9.26
N HIS A 27 -18.50 11.73 8.03
CA HIS A 27 -19.69 11.01 7.63
C HIS A 27 -19.62 10.61 6.16
N VAL A 28 -20.27 9.51 5.78
CA VAL A 28 -20.44 9.06 4.39
C VAL A 28 -21.87 8.60 4.15
N GLU A 29 -22.33 8.73 2.91
CA GLU A 29 -23.64 8.25 2.44
C GLU A 29 -23.57 6.83 1.84
N GLY A 30 -22.83 5.93 2.48
CA GLY A 30 -22.54 4.59 1.98
C GLY A 30 -21.10 4.46 1.46
N LEU A 31 -20.77 3.28 0.94
CA LEU A 31 -19.40 2.94 0.53
C LEU A 31 -19.22 2.84 -0.98
N ASP A 32 -20.25 3.16 -1.77
CA ASP A 32 -20.23 2.98 -3.23
C ASP A 32 -19.55 4.15 -3.96
N ASP A 33 -19.43 5.32 -3.33
CA ASP A 33 -18.80 6.50 -3.89
C ASP A 33 -17.49 6.84 -3.15
N ALA A 34 -16.38 6.38 -3.71
CA ALA A 34 -15.04 6.63 -3.18
C ALA A 34 -14.62 8.11 -3.20
N ALA A 35 -15.29 8.97 -3.97
CA ALA A 35 -15.03 10.41 -3.97
C ALA A 35 -15.37 11.07 -2.61
N GLN A 36 -16.06 10.37 -1.71
CA GLN A 36 -16.32 10.87 -0.37
C GLN A 36 -15.06 10.91 0.51
N TRP A 37 -14.05 10.07 0.25
CA TRP A 37 -12.80 9.99 1.02
C TRP A 37 -11.52 10.08 0.20
N TRP A 38 -11.59 10.10 -1.13
CA TRP A 38 -10.45 10.36 -1.98
C TRP A 38 -10.47 11.79 -2.51
N ARG A 39 -9.31 12.43 -2.50
CA ARG A 39 -9.11 13.79 -3.04
C ARG A 39 -7.88 13.79 -3.93
N LEU A 40 -8.00 14.36 -5.14
CA LEU A 40 -6.84 14.70 -5.94
C LEU A 40 -6.20 15.96 -5.36
N VAL A 41 -5.02 15.84 -4.76
CA VAL A 41 -4.34 16.91 -4.05
C VAL A 41 -3.16 17.41 -4.86
N ARG A 42 -3.17 18.70 -5.20
CA ARG A 42 -2.05 19.35 -5.87
C ARG A 42 -0.80 19.33 -5.00
N GLY A 43 0.36 19.01 -5.61
CA GLY A 43 1.63 18.92 -4.92
C GLY A 43 1.78 17.68 -4.03
N ALA A 44 0.83 16.72 -4.08
CA ALA A 44 1.04 15.42 -3.50
C ALA A 44 1.99 14.62 -4.38
N ASP A 45 3.11 14.20 -3.82
CA ASP A 45 4.14 13.37 -4.43
C ASP A 45 4.83 12.50 -3.35
N TRP A 46 5.85 11.74 -3.71
CA TRP A 46 6.53 10.86 -2.78
C TRP A 46 7.27 11.60 -1.63
N ARG A 47 7.61 12.88 -1.80
CA ARG A 47 8.21 13.73 -0.73
C ARG A 47 7.15 14.39 0.14
N HIS A 48 5.99 14.61 -0.43
CA HIS A 48 4.83 15.28 0.15
C HIS A 48 3.57 14.40 0.02
N PRO A 49 3.52 13.23 0.71
CA PRO A 49 2.53 12.17 0.42
C PRO A 49 1.06 12.57 0.58
N ARG A 50 0.80 13.63 1.32
CA ARG A 50 -0.55 14.18 1.55
C ARG A 50 -0.71 15.61 1.04
N GLY A 51 0.20 16.07 0.18
CA GLY A 51 0.24 17.42 -0.36
C GLY A 51 1.33 18.29 0.25
N PRO A 52 1.45 19.56 -0.18
CA PRO A 52 2.60 20.44 0.11
C PRO A 52 2.94 20.62 1.59
N ASP A 53 1.94 20.55 2.46
CA ASP A 53 2.10 20.70 3.91
C ASP A 53 2.56 19.42 4.61
N SER A 54 2.75 18.33 3.87
CA SER A 54 3.27 17.07 4.39
C SER A 54 4.73 16.87 4.00
N SER A 55 5.44 16.02 4.75
CA SER A 55 6.85 15.73 4.51
C SER A 55 7.17 14.30 4.93
N ILE A 56 8.17 13.70 4.27
CA ILE A 56 8.77 12.42 4.67
C ILE A 56 9.92 12.60 5.68
N ALA A 57 10.26 13.82 6.07
CA ALA A 57 11.28 14.07 7.10
C ALA A 57 10.89 13.36 8.41
N GLY A 58 11.79 12.51 8.93
CA GLY A 58 11.53 11.68 10.11
C GLY A 58 10.66 10.46 9.88
N ARG A 59 10.32 10.13 8.60
CA ARG A 59 9.48 9.01 8.19
C ARG A 59 10.13 8.18 7.08
N MET A 60 11.46 8.12 7.07
CA MET A 60 12.24 7.47 6.00
C MET A 60 12.16 5.94 6.03
N ASP A 61 11.64 5.37 7.09
CA ASP A 61 11.38 3.95 7.31
C ASP A 61 9.94 3.53 6.96
N GLU A 62 9.09 4.46 6.52
CA GLU A 62 7.78 4.13 5.98
C GLU A 62 7.86 3.74 4.49
N PRO A 63 6.90 2.93 3.99
CA PRO A 63 6.81 2.64 2.55
C PRO A 63 6.69 3.92 1.73
N VAL A 64 7.42 4.00 0.61
CA VAL A 64 7.23 5.08 -0.35
C VAL A 64 5.86 4.96 -1.00
N VAL A 65 5.10 6.03 -1.05
CA VAL A 65 3.79 6.10 -1.71
C VAL A 65 3.75 7.25 -2.71
N GLN A 66 2.61 7.48 -3.36
CA GLN A 66 2.49 8.43 -4.48
C GLN A 66 3.40 8.03 -5.66
N VAL A 67 3.55 6.74 -5.87
CA VAL A 67 4.32 6.14 -6.97
C VAL A 67 3.40 5.31 -7.85
N THR A 68 3.52 5.50 -9.15
CA THR A 68 2.80 4.73 -10.16
C THR A 68 3.49 3.39 -10.43
N PHE A 69 2.84 2.54 -11.23
CA PHE A 69 3.47 1.31 -11.69
C PHE A 69 4.76 1.59 -12.50
N ALA A 70 4.76 2.63 -13.34
CA ALA A 70 5.93 3.03 -14.11
C ALA A 70 7.07 3.52 -13.21
N ASP A 71 6.77 4.28 -12.16
CA ASP A 71 7.77 4.72 -11.18
C ASP A 71 8.41 3.52 -10.46
N ALA A 72 7.58 2.55 -10.04
CA ALA A 72 8.06 1.33 -9.38
C ALA A 72 8.95 0.49 -10.31
N GLN A 73 8.59 0.35 -11.60
CA GLN A 73 9.41 -0.34 -12.58
C GLN A 73 10.73 0.40 -12.84
N ALA A 74 10.70 1.73 -12.94
CA ALA A 74 11.91 2.52 -13.16
C ALA A 74 12.89 2.37 -11.99
N TYR A 75 12.38 2.40 -10.75
CA TYR A 75 13.20 2.13 -9.58
C TYR A 75 13.79 0.72 -9.58
N ALA A 76 12.98 -0.31 -9.87
CA ALA A 76 13.43 -1.69 -9.91
C ALA A 76 14.57 -1.88 -10.95
N ALA A 77 14.38 -1.32 -12.16
CA ALA A 77 15.39 -1.36 -13.21
C ALA A 77 16.69 -0.65 -12.81
N TRP A 78 16.59 0.55 -12.21
CA TRP A 78 17.76 1.28 -11.69
C TRP A 78 18.53 0.48 -10.63
N ALA A 79 17.80 -0.21 -9.76
CA ALA A 79 18.38 -1.03 -8.70
C ALA A 79 18.91 -2.40 -9.20
N GLY A 80 18.80 -2.71 -10.51
CA GLY A 80 19.15 -4.03 -11.06
C GLY A 80 18.22 -5.14 -10.56
N ARG A 81 16.96 -4.82 -10.28
CA ARG A 81 15.93 -5.70 -9.71
C ARG A 81 14.69 -5.73 -10.59
N ALA A 82 13.67 -6.49 -10.17
CA ALA A 82 12.37 -6.55 -10.81
C ALA A 82 11.24 -6.37 -9.79
N LEU A 83 10.06 -6.00 -10.28
CA LEU A 83 8.83 -6.17 -9.50
C LEU A 83 8.42 -7.64 -9.53
N PRO A 84 7.87 -8.21 -8.44
CA PRO A 84 7.33 -9.55 -8.46
C PRO A 84 6.10 -9.64 -9.36
N ASP A 85 5.86 -10.80 -9.96
CA ASP A 85 4.55 -11.13 -10.47
C ASP A 85 3.60 -11.54 -9.33
N GLU A 86 2.30 -11.71 -9.64
CA GLU A 86 1.30 -12.08 -8.64
C GLU A 86 1.62 -13.39 -7.94
N ALA A 87 2.10 -14.40 -8.68
CA ALA A 87 2.39 -15.73 -8.13
C ALA A 87 3.61 -15.69 -7.19
N GLN A 88 4.67 -14.97 -7.59
CA GLN A 88 5.86 -14.76 -6.77
C GLN A 88 5.51 -14.01 -5.49
N TRP A 89 4.73 -12.93 -5.61
CA TRP A 89 4.29 -12.14 -4.47
C TRP A 89 3.44 -12.98 -3.49
N GLU A 90 2.46 -13.71 -4.02
CA GLU A 90 1.55 -14.55 -3.23
C GLU A 90 2.31 -15.67 -2.52
N ARG A 91 3.23 -16.33 -3.22
CA ARG A 91 4.10 -17.35 -2.63
C ARG A 91 4.93 -16.78 -1.47
N ALA A 92 5.50 -15.60 -1.68
CA ALA A 92 6.28 -14.90 -0.66
C ALA A 92 5.42 -14.53 0.57
N ALA A 93 4.18 -14.06 0.35
CA ALA A 93 3.25 -13.69 1.41
C ALA A 93 2.74 -14.91 2.21
N ARG A 94 2.41 -16.02 1.53
CA ARG A 94 1.93 -17.25 2.18
C ARG A 94 2.96 -17.88 3.11
N GLY A 95 4.23 -17.76 2.78
CA GLY A 95 5.25 -18.49 3.53
C GLY A 95 5.08 -20.00 3.38
N ASP A 96 5.06 -20.71 4.50
CA ASP A 96 4.82 -22.15 4.61
C ASP A 96 3.34 -22.51 4.90
N GLN A 97 2.46 -21.49 4.97
CA GLN A 97 1.04 -21.72 5.24
C GLN A 97 0.40 -22.56 4.13
N ALA A 98 0.02 -23.78 4.49
CA ALA A 98 -0.72 -24.69 3.62
C ALA A 98 -2.23 -24.51 3.81
N GLY A 99 -2.97 -24.59 2.69
CA GLY A 99 -4.43 -24.52 2.71
C GLY A 99 -4.98 -23.08 2.81
N GLU A 100 -6.29 -23.01 2.86
CA GLU A 100 -7.00 -21.74 3.03
C GLU A 100 -7.20 -21.43 4.51
N VAL A 101 -6.93 -20.20 4.88
CA VAL A 101 -7.24 -19.65 6.21
C VAL A 101 -8.16 -18.45 6.06
N PRO A 102 -9.00 -18.15 7.05
CA PRO A 102 -9.86 -16.97 7.01
C PRO A 102 -9.03 -15.69 6.79
N PRO A 103 -9.55 -14.70 6.06
CA PRO A 103 -8.85 -13.42 5.88
C PRO A 103 -8.37 -12.79 7.19
N SER A 104 -9.17 -12.90 8.25
CA SER A 104 -8.83 -12.40 9.58
C SER A 104 -7.53 -12.99 10.14
N ALA A 105 -7.25 -14.27 9.88
CA ALA A 105 -6.03 -14.93 10.41
C ALA A 105 -4.73 -14.42 9.77
N TRP A 106 -4.80 -13.59 8.73
CA TRP A 106 -3.64 -12.93 8.14
C TRP A 106 -3.31 -11.59 8.77
N ALA A 107 -4.29 -10.92 9.39
CA ALA A 107 -4.11 -9.59 9.96
C ALA A 107 -4.37 -9.53 11.47
N TYR A 108 -4.85 -10.63 12.06
CA TYR A 108 -5.15 -10.70 13.50
C TYR A 108 -4.70 -12.04 14.08
N ASP A 109 -4.30 -12.04 15.34
CA ASP A 109 -4.00 -13.26 16.09
C ASP A 109 -5.26 -13.97 16.60
N GLY A 110 -5.06 -15.11 17.30
CA GLY A 110 -6.17 -15.89 17.86
C GLY A 110 -6.97 -15.18 18.97
N GLU A 111 -6.45 -14.08 19.50
CA GLU A 111 -7.09 -13.25 20.54
C GLU A 111 -7.75 -12.00 19.91
N GLY A 112 -7.59 -11.80 18.60
CA GLY A 112 -8.15 -10.68 17.85
C GLY A 112 -7.30 -9.40 17.88
N HIS A 113 -6.04 -9.48 18.31
CA HIS A 113 -5.13 -8.34 18.24
C HIS A 113 -4.58 -8.19 16.81
N PRO A 114 -4.43 -6.96 16.30
CA PRO A 114 -3.85 -6.73 14.98
C PRO A 114 -2.40 -7.22 14.91
N THR A 115 -2.08 -7.97 13.86
CA THR A 115 -0.73 -8.44 13.51
C THR A 115 -0.21 -7.80 12.22
N ALA A 116 -0.98 -6.89 11.65
CA ALA A 116 -0.68 -6.11 10.45
C ALA A 116 -1.33 -4.72 10.55
N ASN A 117 -0.78 -3.74 9.85
CA ASN A 117 -1.36 -2.41 9.78
C ASN A 117 -2.56 -2.40 8.82
N THR A 118 -3.76 -2.42 9.38
CA THR A 118 -5.03 -2.39 8.67
C THR A 118 -6.00 -1.42 9.35
N TRP A 119 -7.18 -1.21 8.80
CA TRP A 119 -8.18 -0.35 9.42
C TRP A 119 -8.99 -1.13 10.47
N GLN A 120 -8.98 -0.64 11.73
CA GLN A 120 -9.77 -1.21 12.81
C GLN A 120 -10.92 -0.29 13.16
N GLY A 121 -12.13 -0.67 12.81
CA GLY A 121 -13.34 0.09 13.10
C GLY A 121 -14.26 0.21 11.90
N VAL A 122 -14.97 1.32 11.79
CA VAL A 122 -15.95 1.58 10.73
C VAL A 122 -15.30 2.41 9.63
N PHE A 123 -15.02 1.79 8.49
CA PHE A 123 -14.42 2.50 7.35
C PHE A 123 -15.46 3.41 6.69
N PRO A 124 -15.11 4.61 6.24
CA PRO A 124 -13.85 5.34 6.41
C PRO A 124 -13.89 6.38 7.54
N VAL A 125 -14.90 6.31 8.43
CA VAL A 125 -15.23 7.38 9.39
C VAL A 125 -14.56 7.22 10.75
N MET A 126 -14.26 5.97 11.18
CA MET A 126 -13.68 5.73 12.48
C MET A 126 -12.62 4.61 12.42
N ASN A 127 -11.37 4.97 12.70
CA ASN A 127 -10.28 4.02 12.91
C ASN A 127 -9.90 3.99 14.40
N ALA A 128 -10.07 2.84 15.05
CA ALA A 128 -9.73 2.65 16.46
C ALA A 128 -8.22 2.56 16.71
N ARG A 129 -7.40 2.39 15.67
CA ARG A 129 -5.92 2.36 15.72
C ARG A 129 -5.39 1.34 16.73
N GLN A 130 -6.00 0.18 16.81
CA GLN A 130 -5.58 -0.87 17.74
C GLN A 130 -4.18 -1.40 17.38
N ASP A 131 -3.77 -1.27 16.12
CA ASP A 131 -2.42 -1.56 15.63
C ASP A 131 -1.40 -0.46 15.95
N GLY A 132 -1.84 0.68 16.49
CA GLY A 132 -1.01 1.83 16.86
C GLY A 132 -0.89 2.90 15.77
N TYR A 133 -1.47 2.69 14.57
CA TYR A 133 -1.26 3.58 13.42
C TYR A 133 -2.57 4.13 12.86
N ALA A 134 -2.51 5.36 12.36
CA ALA A 134 -3.62 6.01 11.65
C ALA A 134 -3.44 5.99 10.12
N GLY A 135 -2.26 5.63 9.67
CA GLY A 135 -1.82 5.65 8.28
C GLY A 135 -0.69 4.64 8.10
N LEU A 136 0.30 4.98 7.27
CA LEU A 136 1.47 4.13 7.10
C LEU A 136 2.21 3.91 8.41
N ALA A 137 2.70 2.71 8.62
CA ALA A 137 3.61 2.34 9.69
C ALA A 137 5.04 2.21 9.15
N PRO A 138 6.08 2.40 9.98
CA PRO A 138 7.44 2.03 9.62
C PRO A 138 7.53 0.56 9.22
N VAL A 139 8.32 0.24 8.19
CA VAL A 139 8.50 -1.14 7.74
C VAL A 139 9.12 -1.99 8.85
N GLY A 140 8.62 -3.22 9.00
CA GLY A 140 9.13 -4.14 10.01
C GLY A 140 8.60 -3.93 11.41
N CYS A 141 7.58 -3.10 11.63
CA CYS A 141 6.94 -2.94 12.93
C CYS A 141 6.14 -4.17 13.36
N PHE A 142 5.68 -4.98 12.42
CA PHE A 142 4.97 -6.22 12.66
C PHE A 142 5.88 -7.42 12.46
N LYS A 143 5.41 -8.60 12.89
CA LYS A 143 6.21 -9.82 12.82
C LYS A 143 6.44 -10.25 11.37
N ALA A 144 7.67 -10.60 11.04
CA ALA A 144 8.01 -11.20 9.77
C ALA A 144 7.34 -12.57 9.60
N ASN A 145 7.04 -12.95 8.37
CA ASN A 145 6.64 -14.31 8.06
C ASN A 145 7.84 -15.29 8.12
N VAL A 146 7.61 -16.57 7.87
CA VAL A 146 8.65 -17.62 7.96
C VAL A 146 9.82 -17.43 6.98
N PHE A 147 9.66 -16.62 5.95
CA PHE A 147 10.74 -16.26 5.03
C PHE A 147 11.49 -14.97 5.44
N GLY A 148 11.18 -14.43 6.62
CA GLY A 148 11.76 -13.18 7.10
C GLY A 148 11.24 -11.93 6.38
N LEU A 149 10.10 -12.02 5.71
CA LEU A 149 9.49 -10.90 4.98
C LEU A 149 8.48 -10.18 5.88
N TYR A 150 8.61 -8.87 5.94
CA TYR A 150 7.75 -7.98 6.70
C TYR A 150 6.65 -7.38 5.83
N ASP A 151 5.55 -6.99 6.47
CA ASP A 151 4.48 -6.18 5.91
C ASP A 151 3.90 -6.72 4.57
N MET A 152 3.88 -8.06 4.45
CA MET A 152 3.24 -8.73 3.31
C MET A 152 1.72 -8.56 3.33
N ILE A 153 1.16 -8.18 4.47
CA ILE A 153 -0.26 -7.91 4.69
C ILE A 153 -0.42 -6.54 5.32
N GLY A 154 -1.32 -5.72 4.78
CA GLY A 154 -1.58 -4.37 5.27
C GLY A 154 -0.48 -3.35 4.91
N ASN A 155 -0.43 -2.27 5.64
CA ASN A 155 0.43 -1.10 5.48
C ASN A 155 0.21 -0.38 4.15
N ALA A 156 0.79 -0.82 3.07
CA ALA A 156 0.55 -0.29 1.73
C ALA A 156 0.31 -1.43 0.73
N TRP A 157 -0.63 -1.23 -0.19
CA TRP A 157 -0.75 -2.08 -1.37
C TRP A 157 0.57 -2.11 -2.14
N GLU A 158 0.86 -3.21 -2.82
CA GLU A 158 2.11 -3.35 -3.56
C GLU A 158 1.87 -3.70 -5.02
N TRP A 159 2.51 -2.92 -5.91
CA TRP A 159 2.47 -3.17 -7.34
C TRP A 159 3.06 -4.53 -7.70
N THR A 160 2.35 -5.26 -8.59
CA THR A 160 2.85 -6.51 -9.20
C THR A 160 2.79 -6.44 -10.72
N THR A 161 3.62 -7.28 -11.37
CA THR A 161 3.54 -7.49 -12.83
C THR A 161 2.55 -8.58 -13.18
N GLY A 162 2.10 -8.69 -14.45
CA GLY A 162 1.41 -9.88 -14.94
C GLY A 162 0.01 -9.72 -15.49
N ARG A 163 -0.76 -8.68 -15.14
CA ARG A 163 -2.03 -8.38 -15.82
C ARG A 163 -1.92 -7.07 -16.59
N SER A 164 -2.63 -7.00 -17.74
CA SER A 164 -2.32 -6.08 -18.82
C SER A 164 -2.94 -4.69 -18.72
N ASP A 165 -2.38 -3.82 -19.45
CA ASP A 165 -2.72 -2.61 -20.17
C ASP A 165 -2.96 -1.35 -19.32
N ARG A 166 -4.19 -1.06 -18.89
CA ARG A 166 -4.50 0.18 -18.17
C ARG A 166 -4.66 -0.03 -16.68
N SER A 167 -4.99 -1.25 -16.25
CA SER A 167 -5.09 -1.63 -14.86
C SER A 167 -4.00 -2.62 -14.51
N ARG A 168 -3.33 -2.40 -13.40
CA ARG A 168 -2.36 -3.32 -12.81
C ARG A 168 -2.92 -3.89 -11.53
N VAL A 169 -2.37 -5.01 -11.11
CA VAL A 169 -2.78 -5.65 -9.87
C VAL A 169 -1.88 -5.19 -8.73
N VAL A 170 -2.52 -4.82 -7.63
CA VAL A 170 -1.87 -4.58 -6.35
C VAL A 170 -2.26 -5.67 -5.35
N LYS A 171 -1.34 -6.02 -4.47
CA LYS A 171 -1.44 -7.14 -3.52
C LYS A 171 -1.22 -6.66 -2.09
N GLY A 172 -1.70 -7.45 -1.11
CA GLY A 172 -1.40 -7.31 0.31
C GLY A 172 -2.40 -6.52 1.14
N GLY A 173 -3.20 -5.66 0.54
CA GLY A 173 -4.01 -4.71 1.28
C GLY A 173 -3.20 -3.51 1.75
N SER A 174 -3.84 -2.61 2.47
CA SER A 174 -3.21 -1.41 3.03
C SER A 174 -3.81 -1.07 4.39
N PHE A 175 -3.29 -0.03 5.02
CA PHE A 175 -3.85 0.54 6.26
C PHE A 175 -5.32 1.01 6.12
N LEU A 176 -5.86 1.06 4.90
CA LEU A 176 -7.26 1.38 4.62
C LEU A 176 -8.17 0.15 4.50
N CYS A 177 -7.62 -1.06 4.50
CA CYS A 177 -8.42 -2.28 4.37
C CYS A 177 -9.05 -2.66 5.72
N ALA A 178 -10.38 -2.71 5.74
CA ALA A 178 -11.21 -3.06 6.88
C ALA A 178 -12.07 -4.29 6.59
N PHE A 179 -12.67 -4.89 7.60
CA PHE A 179 -13.60 -6.02 7.41
C PHE A 179 -14.87 -5.62 6.65
N ASP A 180 -15.35 -4.39 6.86
CA ASP A 180 -16.54 -3.84 6.22
C ASP A 180 -16.25 -3.17 4.87
N TYR A 181 -14.95 -3.00 4.54
CA TYR A 181 -14.51 -2.41 3.28
C TYR A 181 -13.14 -2.98 2.86
N CYS A 182 -13.06 -3.58 1.65
CA CYS A 182 -11.77 -4.06 1.13
C CYS A 182 -11.11 -5.14 2.02
N ALA A 183 -11.80 -6.21 2.41
CA ALA A 183 -11.22 -7.31 3.20
C ALA A 183 -10.19 -8.15 2.40
N ASN A 184 -9.27 -7.48 1.68
CA ASN A 184 -8.25 -8.08 0.81
C ASN A 184 -6.88 -8.25 1.47
N PHE A 185 -6.79 -8.07 2.77
CA PHE A 185 -5.57 -8.30 3.56
C PHE A 185 -5.28 -9.81 3.73
N ARG A 186 -5.01 -10.46 2.60
CA ARG A 186 -4.65 -11.89 2.52
C ARG A 186 -3.80 -12.15 1.27
N PRO A 187 -2.95 -13.17 1.23
CA PRO A 187 -2.07 -13.43 0.09
C PRO A 187 -2.80 -13.57 -1.25
N ALA A 188 -3.94 -14.27 -1.27
CA ALA A 188 -4.76 -14.42 -2.49
C ALA A 188 -5.57 -13.15 -2.85
N GLY A 189 -5.71 -12.18 -1.94
CA GLY A 189 -6.40 -10.92 -2.19
C GLY A 189 -5.66 -10.08 -3.23
N TRP A 190 -6.42 -9.36 -4.04
CA TRP A 190 -5.88 -8.44 -5.04
C TRP A 190 -6.89 -7.33 -5.35
N GLN A 191 -6.39 -6.26 -5.92
CA GLN A 191 -7.22 -5.17 -6.43
C GLN A 191 -6.66 -4.71 -7.77
N ALA A 192 -7.55 -4.41 -8.72
CA ALA A 192 -7.19 -3.71 -9.93
C ALA A 192 -6.99 -2.22 -9.61
N GLN A 193 -5.90 -1.65 -10.08
CA GLN A 193 -5.56 -0.25 -9.87
C GLN A 193 -5.14 0.39 -11.19
N GLU A 194 -5.54 1.65 -11.43
CA GLU A 194 -5.06 2.45 -12.54
C GLU A 194 -3.55 2.60 -12.44
N ALA A 195 -2.85 2.21 -13.52
CA ALA A 195 -1.40 2.09 -13.52
C ALA A 195 -0.67 3.45 -13.38
N ASP A 196 -1.32 4.53 -13.75
CA ASP A 196 -0.81 5.89 -13.84
C ASP A 196 -1.40 6.85 -12.77
N LEU A 197 -2.20 6.33 -11.83
CA LEU A 197 -2.74 7.11 -10.73
C LEU A 197 -1.87 6.97 -9.48
N PRO A 198 -1.07 7.99 -9.10
CA PRO A 198 -0.34 7.97 -7.85
C PRO A 198 -1.29 8.12 -6.67
N THR A 199 -1.13 7.29 -5.64
CA THR A 199 -2.01 7.29 -4.46
C THR A 199 -1.24 7.21 -3.16
N SER A 200 -1.86 7.66 -2.07
CA SER A 200 -1.25 7.72 -0.74
C SER A 200 -1.21 6.37 0.01
N HIS A 201 -1.57 5.25 -0.64
CA HIS A 201 -1.67 3.93 0.01
C HIS A 201 -1.10 2.78 -0.85
N ILE A 202 -0.42 3.10 -1.95
CA ILE A 202 0.19 2.11 -2.83
C ILE A 202 1.70 2.35 -2.90
N SER A 203 2.43 1.27 -2.74
CA SER A 203 3.89 1.17 -2.75
C SER A 203 4.33 0.02 -3.65
N PHE A 204 5.51 -0.51 -3.45
CA PHE A 204 6.04 -1.69 -4.15
C PHE A 204 7.17 -2.33 -3.36
N ARG A 205 7.45 -3.59 -3.68
CA ARG A 205 8.69 -4.28 -3.32
C ARG A 205 9.40 -4.80 -4.55
N THR A 206 10.68 -5.10 -4.44
CA THR A 206 11.48 -5.63 -5.54
C THR A 206 12.04 -7.01 -5.20
N ILE A 207 12.27 -7.80 -6.24
CA ILE A 207 12.93 -9.10 -6.18
C ILE A 207 14.26 -9.05 -6.97
N SER A 208 15.19 -9.90 -6.61
CA SER A 208 16.47 -10.13 -7.32
C SER A 208 16.34 -11.31 -8.27
#